data_6904312beb3fe55d3fdbaa887d77b755
#
_entry.id   6904312beb3fe55d3fdbaa887d77b755
#
_cell.length_a   1.000
_cell.length_b   1.000
_cell.length_c   1.000
_cell.angle_alpha   90.00
_cell.angle_beta   90.00
_cell.angle_gamma   90.00
#
_symmetry.space_group_name_H-M   'P 1'
#
loop_
_entity.id
_entity.type
_entity.pdbx_description
1 polymer ?
#
loop_
_entity_poly.entity_id
_entity_poly.type
_entity_poly.pdbx_seq_one_letter_code
_entity_poly.pdbx_strand_id
1 'polypeptide(L)'
;MIRGWFVGNFEPSVLKSKDVEVGVKEYQKGDYEQKHHHKIATEITAIIRGRVKMNGVEYQKGDIIVIEPNEASDFEALEDTISVVVKMPCVLDDKYLGEAK
;
A
#
# COMPACT_ATOMS: atom_id res chain seq x y z
N MET A 1 8.96 -2.36 14.06
CA MET A 1 7.79 -2.81 13.30
C MET A 1 8.25 -3.52 12.05
N ILE A 2 7.45 -4.40 11.51
CA ILE A 2 7.84 -5.18 10.33
C ILE A 2 7.51 -4.40 9.07
N ARG A 3 8.54 -4.04 8.29
CA ARG A 3 8.38 -3.36 6.99
C ARG A 3 7.52 -2.09 7.05
N GLY A 4 7.55 -1.39 8.20
CA GLY A 4 6.78 -0.16 8.38
C GLY A 4 5.35 -0.37 8.86
N TRP A 5 4.84 -1.58 8.88
CA TRP A 5 3.48 -1.89 9.37
C TRP A 5 3.45 -1.80 10.89
N PHE A 6 2.53 -1.02 11.46
CA PHE A 6 2.49 -0.76 12.89
C PHE A 6 1.10 -0.91 13.53
N VAL A 7 0.04 -1.05 12.74
CA VAL A 7 -1.31 -1.38 13.20
C VAL A 7 -1.81 -2.56 12.39
N GLY A 8 -2.36 -3.56 13.04
CA GLY A 8 -2.94 -4.70 12.37
C GLY A 8 -2.99 -5.94 13.25
N ASN A 9 -3.44 -7.05 12.67
CA ASN A 9 -3.57 -8.33 13.37
C ASN A 9 -2.26 -9.12 13.27
N PHE A 10 -1.19 -8.58 13.80
CA PHE A 10 0.15 -9.18 13.78
C PHE A 10 0.99 -8.65 14.94
N GLU A 11 2.12 -9.32 15.18
CA GLU A 11 3.11 -8.91 16.17
C GLU A 11 4.45 -8.63 15.47
N PRO A 12 5.18 -7.56 15.82
CA PRO A 12 4.77 -6.50 16.75
C PRO A 12 3.81 -5.50 16.10
N SER A 13 2.95 -4.89 16.89
CA SER A 13 2.11 -3.78 16.44
C SER A 13 1.88 -2.84 17.63
N VAL A 14 1.66 -1.55 17.35
CA VAL A 14 1.34 -0.58 18.39
C VAL A 14 -0.12 -0.67 18.82
N LEU A 15 -0.96 -1.18 17.92
CA LEU A 15 -2.37 -1.44 18.20
C LEU A 15 -2.78 -2.66 17.38
N LYS A 16 -3.18 -3.72 18.06
CA LYS A 16 -3.62 -4.93 17.40
C LYS A 16 -5.07 -4.79 16.96
N SER A 17 -5.34 -5.02 15.68
CA SER A 17 -6.67 -4.85 15.11
C SER A 17 -6.87 -5.80 13.93
N LYS A 18 -8.08 -6.34 13.82
CA LYS A 18 -8.54 -7.08 12.64
C LYS A 18 -9.26 -6.17 11.66
N ASP A 19 -9.61 -4.96 12.07
CA ASP A 19 -10.43 -4.04 11.29
C ASP A 19 -9.60 -3.20 10.34
N VAL A 20 -8.35 -2.97 10.67
CA VAL A 20 -7.48 -2.07 9.90
C VAL A 20 -6.03 -2.49 10.01
N GLU A 21 -5.28 -2.22 8.94
CA GLU A 21 -3.83 -2.40 8.87
C GLU A 21 -3.24 -1.08 8.39
N VAL A 22 -2.28 -0.55 9.13
CA VAL A 22 -1.66 0.74 8.80
C VAL A 22 -0.15 0.60 8.76
N GLY A 23 0.46 1.16 7.73
CA GLY A 23 1.91 1.19 7.60
C GLY A 23 2.41 2.50 7.05
N VAL A 24 3.65 2.85 7.43
CA VAL A 24 4.42 3.91 6.80
C VAL A 24 5.48 3.22 5.94
N LYS A 25 5.44 3.49 4.64
CA LYS A 25 6.30 2.84 3.68
C LYS A 25 7.32 3.83 3.14
N GLU A 26 8.58 3.44 3.14
CA GLU A 26 9.65 4.23 2.56
C GLU A 26 10.21 3.51 1.34
N TYR A 27 10.38 4.25 0.26
CA TYR A 27 10.90 3.73 -1.00
C TYR A 27 12.04 4.61 -1.48
N GLN A 28 13.01 3.98 -2.11
CA GLN A 28 14.07 4.70 -2.82
C GLN A 28 13.67 4.85 -4.29
N LYS A 29 14.16 5.91 -4.92
CA LYS A 29 13.96 6.10 -6.36
C LYS A 29 14.31 4.82 -7.12
N GLY A 30 13.41 4.36 -7.96
CA GLY A 30 13.56 3.15 -8.76
C GLY A 30 12.97 1.90 -8.14
N ASP A 31 12.57 1.94 -6.88
CA ASP A 31 11.89 0.80 -6.26
C ASP A 31 10.59 0.52 -7.02
N TYR A 32 10.32 -0.76 -7.24
CA TYR A 32 9.18 -1.20 -8.05
C TYR A 32 8.48 -2.37 -7.38
N GLU A 33 7.15 -2.30 -7.35
CA GLU A 33 6.31 -3.41 -6.95
C GLU A 33 5.49 -3.88 -8.15
N GLN A 34 5.53 -5.19 -8.41
CA GLN A 34 4.77 -5.78 -9.52
C GLN A 34 3.27 -5.57 -9.32
N LYS A 35 2.54 -5.51 -10.44
CA LYS A 35 1.08 -5.42 -10.41
C LYS A 35 0.51 -6.54 -9.56
N HIS A 36 -0.37 -6.16 -8.63
CA HIS A 36 -1.04 -7.10 -7.74
C HIS A 36 -2.40 -6.53 -7.34
N HIS A 37 -3.23 -7.39 -6.77
CA HIS A 37 -4.55 -6.98 -6.27
C HIS A 37 -4.83 -7.65 -4.93
N HIS A 38 -5.80 -7.09 -4.21
CA HIS A 38 -6.36 -7.66 -3.00
C HIS A 38 -7.79 -8.08 -3.32
N LYS A 39 -8.25 -9.19 -2.77
CA LYS A 39 -9.61 -9.68 -3.03
C LYS A 39 -10.61 -9.18 -2.00
N ILE A 40 -10.15 -8.85 -0.82
CA ILE A 40 -11.00 -8.51 0.33
C ILE A 40 -10.79 -7.06 0.76
N ALA A 41 -9.54 -6.64 0.92
CA ALA A 41 -9.21 -5.35 1.49
C ALA A 41 -9.32 -4.20 0.48
N THR A 42 -9.80 -3.06 0.97
CA THR A 42 -9.66 -1.77 0.30
C THR A 42 -8.36 -1.15 0.80
N GLU A 43 -7.54 -0.63 -0.11
CA GLU A 43 -6.28 0.01 0.23
C GLU A 43 -6.36 1.52 -0.05
N ILE A 44 -5.91 2.31 0.92
CA ILE A 44 -5.77 3.76 0.75
C ILE A 44 -4.29 4.09 0.88
N THR A 45 -3.73 4.75 -0.11
CA THR A 45 -2.33 5.18 -0.10
C THR A 45 -2.29 6.71 -0.14
N ALA A 46 -1.64 7.31 0.85
CA ALA A 46 -1.41 8.76 0.88
C ALA A 46 0.07 9.02 0.65
N ILE A 47 0.39 9.83 -0.36
CA ILE A 47 1.78 10.21 -0.66
C ILE A 47 2.15 11.39 0.23
N ILE A 48 3.08 11.15 1.15
CA ILE A 48 3.53 12.16 2.12
C ILE A 48 4.70 12.94 1.56
N ARG A 49 5.56 12.26 0.78
CA ARG A 49 6.75 12.87 0.20
C ARG A 49 7.13 12.09 -1.07
N GLY A 50 7.62 12.80 -2.07
CA GLY A 50 8.12 12.18 -3.30
C GLY A 50 7.07 12.08 -4.38
N ARG A 51 7.35 11.21 -5.35
CA ARG A 51 6.52 11.03 -6.54
C ARG A 51 6.55 9.57 -6.97
N VAL A 52 5.40 9.06 -7.35
CA VAL A 52 5.24 7.65 -7.73
C VAL A 52 4.42 7.54 -9.00
N LYS A 53 4.48 6.36 -9.61
CA LYS A 53 3.68 6.00 -10.78
C LYS A 53 2.94 4.70 -10.49
N MET A 54 1.62 4.72 -10.65
CA MET A 54 0.77 3.55 -10.43
C MET A 54 -0.17 3.41 -11.63
N ASN A 55 -0.13 2.26 -12.30
CA ASN A 55 -0.91 2.00 -13.51
C ASN A 55 -0.75 3.10 -14.58
N GLY A 56 0.47 3.61 -14.75
CA GLY A 56 0.77 4.64 -15.73
C GLY A 56 0.39 6.06 -15.33
N VAL A 57 -0.16 6.27 -14.14
CA VAL A 57 -0.55 7.59 -13.63
C VAL A 57 0.43 8.03 -12.55
N GLU A 58 0.90 9.26 -12.64
CA GLU A 58 1.83 9.82 -11.65
C GLU A 58 1.06 10.51 -10.52
N TYR A 59 1.54 10.26 -9.30
CA TYR A 59 1.02 10.86 -8.07
C TYR A 59 2.17 11.45 -7.28
N GLN A 60 1.89 12.49 -6.50
CA GLN A 60 2.91 13.20 -5.73
C GLN A 60 2.39 13.57 -4.34
N LYS A 61 3.25 14.21 -3.55
CA LYS A 61 2.92 14.68 -2.21
C LYS A 61 1.53 15.31 -2.16
N GLY A 62 0.71 14.81 -1.25
CA GLY A 62 -0.66 15.31 -1.04
C GLY A 62 -1.72 14.51 -1.77
N ASP A 63 -1.34 13.64 -2.71
CA ASP A 63 -2.31 12.80 -3.42
C ASP A 63 -2.70 11.61 -2.56
N ILE A 64 -3.96 11.23 -2.66
CA ILE A 64 -4.52 10.07 -1.95
C ILE A 64 -5.15 9.17 -2.99
N ILE A 65 -4.75 7.91 -3.00
CA ILE A 65 -5.20 6.90 -3.96
C ILE A 65 -5.98 5.82 -3.23
N VAL A 66 -7.18 5.51 -3.72
CA VAL A 66 -8.00 4.41 -3.19
C VAL A 66 -7.98 3.28 -4.21
N ILE A 67 -7.64 2.08 -3.74
CA ILE A 67 -7.65 0.87 -4.55
C ILE A 67 -8.68 -0.07 -3.95
N GLU A 68 -9.74 -0.32 -4.71
CA GLU A 68 -10.84 -1.19 -4.27
C GLU A 68 -10.45 -2.66 -4.42
N PRO A 69 -11.17 -3.59 -3.76
CA PRO A 69 -10.94 -5.02 -3.96
C PRO A 69 -11.01 -5.39 -5.45
N ASN A 70 -10.12 -6.27 -5.85
CA ASN A 70 -9.95 -6.76 -7.23
C ASN A 70 -9.37 -5.76 -8.23
N GLU A 71 -9.15 -4.51 -7.85
CA GLU A 71 -8.39 -3.59 -8.68
C GLU A 71 -6.90 -3.92 -8.56
N ALA A 72 -6.23 -4.08 -9.68
CA ALA A 72 -4.79 -4.35 -9.69
C ALA A 72 -4.01 -3.07 -9.94
N SER A 73 -2.88 -2.94 -9.27
CA SER A 73 -1.96 -1.83 -9.49
C SER A 73 -0.52 -2.27 -9.32
N ASP A 74 0.35 -1.69 -10.13
CA ASP A 74 1.78 -1.70 -9.88
C ASP A 74 2.15 -0.44 -9.09
N PHE A 75 3.42 -0.30 -8.76
CA PHE A 75 3.93 0.85 -8.03
C PHE A 75 5.39 1.05 -8.38
N GLU A 76 5.74 2.26 -8.76
CA GLU A 76 7.13 2.63 -9.03
C GLU A 76 7.45 3.95 -8.34
N ALA A 77 8.51 3.98 -7.56
CA ALA A 77 8.99 5.22 -6.93
C ALA A 77 9.84 5.99 -7.94
N LEU A 78 9.34 7.14 -8.37
CA LEU A 78 10.07 8.02 -9.32
C LEU A 78 11.08 8.91 -8.59
N GLU A 79 10.91 9.05 -7.30
CA GLU A 79 11.79 9.77 -6.36
C GLU A 79 11.78 9.01 -5.05
N ASP A 80 12.67 9.37 -4.13
CA ASP A 80 12.60 8.86 -2.77
C ASP A 80 11.24 9.25 -2.19
N THR A 81 10.50 8.29 -1.68
CA THR A 81 9.08 8.45 -1.36
C THR A 81 8.77 7.94 0.03
N ILE A 82 7.86 8.64 0.70
CA ILE A 82 7.24 8.18 1.94
C ILE A 82 5.73 8.17 1.71
N SER A 83 5.08 7.05 2.02
CA SER A 83 3.63 6.92 1.94
C SER A 83 3.07 6.34 3.22
N VAL A 84 1.81 6.65 3.49
CA VAL A 84 1.01 5.98 4.52
C VAL A 84 0.02 5.11 3.80
N VAL A 85 -0.05 3.83 4.20
CA VAL A 85 -0.95 2.86 3.58
C VAL A 85 -1.90 2.33 4.64
N VAL A 86 -3.19 2.35 4.32
CA VAL A 86 -4.26 1.83 5.17
C VAL A 86 -4.99 0.76 4.39
N LYS A 87 -5.17 -0.41 4.99
CA LYS A 87 -5.98 -1.49 4.42
C LYS A 87 -7.10 -1.85 5.38
N MET A 88 -8.28 -2.03 4.86
CA MET A 88 -9.48 -2.38 5.64
C MET A 88 -10.26 -3.49 4.94
N PRO A 89 -10.58 -4.59 5.61
CA PRO A 89 -10.08 -5.02 6.91
C PRO A 89 -8.62 -5.50 6.85
N CYS A 90 -8.03 -5.78 8.00
CA CYS A 90 -6.71 -6.40 8.06
C CYS A 90 -6.86 -7.90 7.72
N VAL A 91 -6.51 -8.27 6.53
CA VAL A 91 -6.55 -9.67 6.08
C VAL A 91 -5.13 -10.07 5.68
N LEU A 92 -4.56 -10.99 6.42
CA LEU A 92 -3.24 -11.52 6.13
C LEU A 92 -3.32 -12.39 4.86
N ASP A 93 -2.26 -12.37 4.07
CA ASP A 93 -2.15 -13.16 2.82
C ASP A 93 -3.16 -12.79 1.73
N ASP A 94 -3.74 -11.58 1.78
CA ASP A 94 -4.69 -11.09 0.78
C ASP A 94 -3.96 -10.31 -0.32
N LYS A 95 -2.92 -10.92 -0.91
CA LYS A 95 -2.14 -10.31 -1.99
C LYS A 95 -1.93 -11.33 -3.10
N TYR A 96 -2.35 -10.97 -4.29
CA TYR A 96 -2.31 -11.83 -5.47
C TYR A 96 -1.66 -11.10 -6.64
N LEU A 97 -0.72 -11.75 -7.32
CA LEU A 97 -0.02 -11.13 -8.44
C LEU A 97 -0.96 -10.99 -9.65
N GLY A 98 -0.76 -9.90 -10.40
CA GLY A 98 -1.48 -9.64 -11.64
C GLY A 98 -2.91 -9.14 -11.44
N GLU A 99 -3.67 -9.25 -12.53
CA GLU A 99 -5.07 -8.83 -12.56
C GLU A 99 -5.96 -9.86 -11.86
N ALA A 100 -7.07 -9.39 -11.30
CA ALA A 100 -8.11 -10.27 -10.76
C ALA A 100 -8.80 -10.99 -11.91
N LYS A 101 -9.10 -12.27 -11.68
CA LYS A 101 -9.82 -13.09 -12.66
C LYS A 101 -11.29 -13.18 -12.33
#